data_447355810509629ec53cfb4e77647b8b
#
_entry.id   447355810509629ec53cfb4e77647b8b
#
_cell.length_a   1.000
_cell.length_b   1.000
_cell.length_c   1.000
_cell.angle_alpha   90.00
_cell.angle_beta   90.00
_cell.angle_gamma   90.00
#
_symmetry.space_group_name_H-M   'P 1'
#
loop_
_entity.id
_entity.type
_entity.pdbx_description
1 polymer ?
#
loop_
_entity_poly.entity_id
_entity_poly.type
_entity_poly.pdbx_seq_one_letter_code
_entity_poly.pdbx_strand_id
1 'polypeptide(L)'
;VDVLKEEIEQTFGIPIDYYIYVDLKGFVALVDELEGVDVYIPEEMNYDDPYQDLHIHYTKGQHHLNGQQAMEVVRFRHNNDGSGYTDVGRAEMQRQVLVALAKKVVSWNSLTKVQEFVEIFQEYVKTDLSTTDMLYFASQAVGVDLDTGITQGTLKGRGEGVVRGYKYCFVFQAED
;
A
#
# COMPACT_ATOMS: atom_id res chain seq x y z
N VAL A 1 9.87 11.14 10.16
CA VAL A 1 9.88 11.04 8.69
C VAL A 1 11.25 11.40 8.14
N ASP A 2 11.86 12.53 8.54
CA ASP A 2 13.11 13.04 7.97
C ASP A 2 14.27 12.04 8.03
N VAL A 3 14.48 11.39 9.19
CA VAL A 3 15.50 10.34 9.35
C VAL A 3 15.26 9.18 8.37
N LEU A 4 13.99 8.79 8.12
CA LEU A 4 13.67 7.73 7.17
C LEU A 4 13.95 8.17 5.72
N LYS A 5 13.65 9.42 5.36
CA LYS A 5 14.02 9.98 4.04
C LYS A 5 15.54 9.91 3.84
N GLU A 6 16.32 10.40 4.81
CA GLU A 6 17.79 10.36 4.76
C GLU A 6 18.33 8.94 4.60
N GLU A 7 17.82 7.97 5.35
CA GLU A 7 18.24 6.57 5.25
C GLU A 7 17.93 5.95 3.87
N ILE A 8 16.77 6.27 3.28
CA ILE A 8 16.40 5.83 1.94
C ILE A 8 17.33 6.46 0.90
N GLU A 9 17.56 7.77 0.99
CA GLU A 9 18.46 8.49 0.08
C GLU A 9 19.89 7.95 0.15
N GLN A 10 20.41 7.71 1.36
CA GLN A 10 21.74 7.15 1.57
C GLN A 10 21.86 5.70 1.07
N THR A 11 20.80 4.91 1.24
CA THR A 11 20.81 3.48 0.88
C THR A 11 20.66 3.26 -0.61
N PHE A 12 19.77 4.01 -1.27
CA PHE A 12 19.38 3.79 -2.66
C PHE A 12 19.85 4.87 -3.62
N GLY A 13 20.40 5.98 -3.12
CA GLY A 13 20.81 7.12 -3.94
C GLY A 13 19.65 7.85 -4.62
N ILE A 14 18.43 7.69 -4.13
CA ILE A 14 17.20 8.26 -4.69
C ILE A 14 16.72 9.38 -3.77
N PRO A 15 16.68 10.63 -4.23
CA PRO A 15 16.13 11.74 -3.43
C PRO A 15 14.63 11.53 -3.18
N ILE A 16 14.18 11.87 -1.99
CA ILE A 16 12.77 11.77 -1.58
C ILE A 16 12.21 13.18 -1.45
N ASP A 17 11.44 13.62 -2.44
CA ASP A 17 10.87 14.97 -2.47
C ASP A 17 9.73 15.12 -1.46
N TYR A 18 8.82 14.15 -1.42
CA TYR A 18 7.62 14.19 -0.58
C TYR A 18 7.40 12.89 0.18
N TYR A 19 6.57 12.96 1.21
CA TYR A 19 6.11 11.77 1.91
C TYR A 19 4.58 11.75 2.05
N ILE A 20 4.05 10.56 2.18
CA ILE A 20 2.66 10.30 2.53
C ILE A 20 2.66 9.34 3.72
N TYR A 21 2.04 9.75 4.81
CA TYR A 21 1.85 8.92 5.99
C TYR A 21 0.36 8.76 6.27
N VAL A 22 -0.08 7.53 6.35
CA VAL A 22 -1.45 7.15 6.75
C VAL A 22 -1.37 6.10 7.84
N ASP A 23 -2.09 6.29 8.93
CA ASP A 23 -2.26 5.24 9.94
C ASP A 23 -3.38 4.26 9.54
N LEU A 24 -3.53 3.17 10.31
CA LEU A 24 -4.52 2.14 9.98
C LEU A 24 -5.96 2.66 9.99
N LYS A 25 -6.28 3.61 10.87
CA LYS A 25 -7.63 4.20 10.94
C LYS A 25 -7.88 5.11 9.74
N GLY A 26 -6.89 5.92 9.39
CA GLY A 26 -6.93 6.77 8.21
C GLY A 26 -7.03 5.95 6.92
N PHE A 27 -6.31 4.83 6.83
CA PHE A 27 -6.43 3.92 5.70
C PHE A 27 -7.85 3.34 5.56
N VAL A 28 -8.44 2.86 6.65
CA VAL A 28 -9.83 2.35 6.66
C VAL A 28 -10.81 3.43 6.19
N ALA A 29 -10.73 4.62 6.80
CA ALA A 29 -11.61 5.73 6.45
C ALA A 29 -11.46 6.15 4.97
N LEU A 30 -10.22 6.25 4.47
CA LEU A 30 -9.95 6.62 3.08
C LEU A 30 -10.54 5.60 2.09
N VAL A 31 -10.42 4.30 2.38
CA VAL A 31 -11.02 3.25 1.54
C VAL A 31 -12.54 3.33 1.55
N ASP A 32 -13.14 3.57 2.72
CA ASP A 32 -14.60 3.68 2.86
C ASP A 32 -15.15 4.91 2.13
N GLU A 33 -14.48 6.06 2.21
CA GLU A 33 -14.86 7.28 1.48
C GLU A 33 -14.75 7.10 -0.06
N LEU A 34 -13.84 6.25 -0.51
CA LEU A 34 -13.72 5.84 -1.90
C LEU A 34 -14.73 4.76 -2.31
N GLU A 35 -15.68 4.42 -1.44
CA GLU A 35 -16.67 3.36 -1.67
C GLU A 35 -16.04 1.97 -1.89
N GLY A 36 -14.91 1.70 -1.22
CA GLY A 36 -14.20 0.43 -1.29
C GLY A 36 -13.27 0.29 -2.49
N VAL A 37 -12.57 -0.84 -2.54
CA VAL A 37 -11.60 -1.18 -3.60
C VAL A 37 -11.82 -2.57 -4.14
N ASP A 38 -11.56 -2.75 -5.44
CA ASP A 38 -11.63 -4.04 -6.11
C ASP A 38 -10.23 -4.66 -6.18
N VAL A 39 -10.04 -5.83 -5.55
CA VAL A 39 -8.75 -6.50 -5.42
C VAL A 39 -8.89 -7.99 -5.74
N TYR A 40 -7.91 -8.55 -6.43
CA TYR A 40 -7.81 -9.99 -6.63
C TYR A 40 -6.97 -10.63 -5.53
N ILE A 41 -7.55 -11.54 -4.77
CA ILE A 41 -6.88 -12.33 -3.73
C ILE A 41 -6.37 -13.63 -4.39
N PRO A 42 -5.03 -13.85 -4.46
CA PRO A 42 -4.46 -14.94 -5.25
C PRO A 42 -4.54 -16.31 -4.57
N GLU A 43 -4.72 -16.35 -3.26
CA GLU A 43 -4.84 -17.56 -2.47
C GLU A 43 -5.80 -17.40 -1.29
N GLU A 44 -6.27 -18.50 -0.72
CA GLU A 44 -7.19 -18.48 0.41
C GLU A 44 -6.52 -17.91 1.65
N MET A 45 -7.21 -17.02 2.35
CA MET A 45 -6.80 -16.44 3.63
C MET A 45 -7.71 -16.96 4.72
N ASN A 46 -7.12 -17.59 5.75
CA ASN A 46 -7.84 -18.13 6.90
C ASN A 46 -6.99 -17.95 8.18
N TYR A 47 -7.17 -16.81 8.83
CA TYR A 47 -6.38 -16.42 10.01
C TYR A 47 -7.25 -15.80 11.09
N ASP A 48 -7.08 -16.29 12.31
CA ASP A 48 -7.71 -15.77 13.51
C ASP A 48 -6.67 -15.42 14.56
N ASP A 49 -6.72 -14.19 15.05
CA ASP A 49 -5.96 -13.72 16.21
C ASP A 49 -6.93 -13.09 17.23
N PRO A 50 -7.37 -13.87 18.23
CA PRO A 50 -8.32 -13.38 19.23
C PRO A 50 -7.72 -12.30 20.15
N TYR A 51 -6.38 -12.16 20.23
CA TYR A 51 -5.75 -11.13 21.05
C TYR A 51 -5.81 -9.74 20.40
N GLN A 52 -5.90 -9.69 19.07
CA GLN A 52 -6.00 -8.46 18.30
C GLN A 52 -7.40 -8.23 17.73
N ASP A 53 -8.37 -9.11 18.05
CA ASP A 53 -9.70 -9.12 17.45
C ASP A 53 -9.61 -9.05 15.90
N LEU A 54 -8.74 -9.89 15.34
CA LEU A 54 -8.45 -9.91 13.91
C LEU A 54 -8.90 -11.25 13.31
N HIS A 55 -9.88 -11.17 12.41
CA HIS A 55 -10.46 -12.31 11.72
C HIS A 55 -10.37 -12.09 10.21
N ILE A 56 -9.58 -12.92 9.52
CA ILE A 56 -9.31 -12.79 8.09
C ILE A 56 -9.76 -14.06 7.38
N HIS A 57 -10.88 -14.00 6.68
CA HIS A 57 -11.47 -15.13 5.98
C HIS A 57 -11.87 -14.71 4.56
N TYR A 58 -10.98 -14.94 3.60
CA TYR A 58 -11.23 -14.62 2.20
C TYR A 58 -10.88 -15.80 1.31
N THR A 59 -11.76 -16.09 0.36
CA THR A 59 -11.47 -17.07 -0.69
C THR A 59 -10.61 -16.46 -1.78
N LYS A 60 -9.87 -17.28 -2.51
CA LYS A 60 -9.20 -16.86 -3.73
C LYS A 60 -10.22 -16.31 -4.73
N GLY A 61 -9.92 -15.16 -5.33
CA GLY A 61 -10.77 -14.55 -6.35
C GLY A 61 -10.84 -13.03 -6.27
N GLN A 62 -11.75 -12.46 -7.05
CA GLN A 62 -12.02 -11.02 -7.08
C GLN A 62 -12.94 -10.65 -5.91
N HIS A 63 -12.57 -9.62 -5.17
CA HIS A 63 -13.32 -9.10 -4.04
C HIS A 63 -13.48 -7.58 -4.15
N HIS A 64 -14.65 -7.10 -3.74
CA HIS A 64 -14.85 -5.69 -3.44
C HIS A 64 -14.75 -5.52 -1.93
N LEU A 65 -13.74 -4.77 -1.46
CA LEU A 65 -13.37 -4.67 -0.06
C LEU A 65 -13.70 -3.27 0.47
N ASN A 66 -14.42 -3.18 1.58
CA ASN A 66 -14.50 -1.95 2.35
C ASN A 66 -13.20 -1.68 3.13
N GLY A 67 -13.12 -0.57 3.87
CA GLY A 67 -11.90 -0.17 4.56
C GLY A 67 -11.39 -1.20 5.56
N GLN A 68 -12.28 -1.76 6.38
CA GLN A 68 -11.92 -2.80 7.34
C GLN A 68 -11.41 -4.06 6.65
N GLN A 69 -12.09 -4.51 5.61
CA GLN A 69 -11.71 -5.69 4.83
C GLN A 69 -10.37 -5.49 4.09
N ALA A 70 -10.17 -4.31 3.51
CA ALA A 70 -8.90 -3.97 2.88
C ALA A 70 -7.75 -3.96 3.90
N MET A 71 -7.98 -3.43 5.11
CA MET A 71 -7.01 -3.45 6.20
C MET A 71 -6.68 -4.89 6.65
N GLU A 72 -7.65 -5.78 6.73
CA GLU A 72 -7.44 -7.20 7.03
C GLU A 72 -6.55 -7.86 5.98
N VAL A 73 -6.86 -7.66 4.70
CA VAL A 73 -6.10 -8.22 3.58
C VAL A 73 -4.65 -7.72 3.54
N VAL A 74 -4.39 -6.42 3.77
CA VAL A 74 -3.00 -5.89 3.78
C VAL A 74 -2.21 -6.31 5.02
N ARG A 75 -2.87 -6.73 6.10
CA ARG A 75 -2.25 -7.25 7.31
C ARG A 75 -1.98 -8.74 7.26
N PHE A 76 -2.66 -9.47 6.39
CA PHE A 76 -2.51 -10.92 6.29
C PHE A 76 -1.05 -11.32 6.02
N ARG A 77 -0.57 -12.32 6.72
CA ARG A 77 0.78 -12.90 6.59
C ARG A 77 0.75 -14.38 6.28
N HIS A 78 -0.02 -15.12 7.05
CA HIS A 78 -0.12 -16.57 6.94
C HIS A 78 -1.44 -17.04 7.55
N ASN A 79 -1.86 -18.22 7.13
CA ASN A 79 -2.97 -18.96 7.73
C ASN A 79 -2.60 -19.50 9.12
N ASN A 80 -3.57 -19.91 9.90
CA ASN A 80 -3.32 -20.51 11.22
C ASN A 80 -2.52 -21.83 11.15
N ASP A 81 -2.51 -22.49 10.01
CA ASP A 81 -1.69 -23.69 9.76
C ASP A 81 -0.24 -23.38 9.32
N GLY A 82 0.11 -22.10 9.22
CA GLY A 82 1.42 -21.62 8.82
C GLY A 82 1.64 -21.52 7.30
N SER A 83 0.67 -21.92 6.48
CA SER A 83 0.68 -21.65 5.04
C SER A 83 0.36 -20.18 4.74
N GLY A 84 0.62 -19.70 3.55
CA GLY A 84 0.26 -18.35 3.11
C GLY A 84 1.44 -17.53 2.58
N TYR A 85 1.38 -16.22 2.75
CA TYR A 85 2.33 -15.31 2.12
C TYR A 85 3.70 -15.31 2.78
N THR A 86 4.71 -15.20 1.92
CA THR A 86 6.03 -14.70 2.33
C THR A 86 5.95 -13.17 2.55
N ASP A 87 6.99 -12.57 3.11
CA ASP A 87 7.09 -11.11 3.20
C ASP A 87 6.98 -10.43 1.83
N VAL A 88 7.48 -11.07 0.79
CA VAL A 88 7.35 -10.60 -0.60
C VAL A 88 5.90 -10.66 -1.06
N GLY A 89 5.19 -11.75 -0.81
CA GLY A 89 3.77 -11.89 -1.16
C GLY A 89 2.89 -10.87 -0.44
N ARG A 90 3.20 -10.58 0.82
CA ARG A 90 2.51 -9.52 1.58
C ARG A 90 2.77 -8.14 0.97
N ALA A 91 4.01 -7.80 0.63
CA ALA A 91 4.35 -6.54 -0.02
C ALA A 91 3.66 -6.40 -1.39
N GLU A 92 3.53 -7.50 -2.13
CA GLU A 92 2.78 -7.55 -3.38
C GLU A 92 1.30 -7.21 -3.18
N MET A 93 0.65 -7.84 -2.18
CA MET A 93 -0.75 -7.57 -1.87
C MET A 93 -0.97 -6.11 -1.44
N GLN A 94 -0.07 -5.56 -0.62
CA GLN A 94 -0.12 -4.15 -0.23
C GLN A 94 -0.03 -3.21 -1.45
N ARG A 95 0.84 -3.52 -2.40
CA ARG A 95 0.93 -2.75 -3.66
C ARG A 95 -0.33 -2.86 -4.50
N GLN A 96 -0.92 -4.06 -4.61
CA GLN A 96 -2.17 -4.25 -5.36
C GLN A 96 -3.31 -3.40 -4.79
N VAL A 97 -3.44 -3.35 -3.46
CA VAL A 97 -4.44 -2.50 -2.81
C VAL A 97 -4.18 -1.01 -3.06
N LEU A 98 -2.91 -0.56 -2.99
CA LEU A 98 -2.56 0.84 -3.30
C LEU A 98 -2.85 1.20 -4.76
N VAL A 99 -2.58 0.29 -5.71
CA VAL A 99 -2.93 0.49 -7.13
C VAL A 99 -4.45 0.53 -7.32
N ALA A 100 -5.20 -0.33 -6.62
CA ALA A 100 -6.67 -0.32 -6.67
C ALA A 100 -7.24 1.01 -6.13
N LEU A 101 -6.69 1.55 -5.04
CA LEU A 101 -7.01 2.89 -4.55
C LEU A 101 -6.72 3.97 -5.59
N ALA A 102 -5.54 3.96 -6.18
CA ALA A 102 -5.16 4.92 -7.23
C ALA A 102 -6.12 4.85 -8.42
N LYS A 103 -6.47 3.64 -8.88
CA LYS A 103 -7.47 3.44 -9.96
C LYS A 103 -8.82 4.05 -9.60
N LYS A 104 -9.27 3.88 -8.37
CA LYS A 104 -10.53 4.44 -7.91
C LYS A 104 -10.53 5.97 -7.99
N VAL A 105 -9.46 6.61 -7.50
CA VAL A 105 -9.28 8.07 -7.56
C VAL A 105 -9.24 8.58 -9.01
N VAL A 106 -8.46 7.93 -9.87
CA VAL A 106 -8.30 8.33 -11.28
C VAL A 106 -9.59 8.11 -12.09
N SER A 107 -10.44 7.16 -11.68
CA SER A 107 -11.75 6.94 -12.31
C SER A 107 -12.73 8.12 -12.10
N TRP A 108 -12.43 9.03 -11.21
CA TRP A 108 -13.23 10.22 -10.96
C TRP A 108 -12.97 11.30 -12.02
N ASN A 109 -13.82 11.30 -13.06
CA ASN A 109 -13.66 12.14 -14.25
C ASN A 109 -14.05 13.62 -14.08
N SER A 110 -14.17 14.14 -12.85
CA SER A 110 -14.58 15.54 -12.63
C SER A 110 -13.66 16.28 -11.66
N LEU A 111 -13.37 17.54 -11.96
CA LEU A 111 -12.61 18.43 -11.09
C LEU A 111 -13.24 18.56 -9.68
N THR A 112 -14.57 18.47 -9.59
CA THR A 112 -15.28 18.55 -8.31
C THR A 112 -14.92 17.35 -7.43
N LYS A 113 -14.88 16.14 -7.98
CA LYS A 113 -14.47 14.94 -7.24
C LYS A 113 -13.00 14.95 -6.86
N VAL A 114 -12.14 15.57 -7.66
CA VAL A 114 -10.72 15.74 -7.31
C VAL A 114 -10.57 16.67 -6.09
N GLN A 115 -11.34 17.75 -6.01
CA GLN A 115 -11.32 18.63 -4.84
C GLN A 115 -11.83 17.92 -3.59
N GLU A 116 -12.95 17.21 -3.69
CA GLU A 116 -13.52 16.40 -2.62
C GLU A 116 -12.51 15.35 -2.13
N PHE A 117 -11.81 14.69 -3.04
CA PHE A 117 -10.73 13.75 -2.68
C PHE A 117 -9.59 14.43 -1.92
N VAL A 118 -9.15 15.62 -2.34
CA VAL A 118 -8.07 16.34 -1.66
C VAL A 118 -8.48 16.71 -0.24
N GLU A 119 -9.73 17.12 -0.02
CA GLU A 119 -10.27 17.43 1.32
C GLU A 119 -10.26 16.17 2.22
N ILE A 120 -10.79 15.06 1.72
CA ILE A 120 -10.79 13.75 2.40
C ILE A 120 -9.36 13.30 2.68
N PHE A 121 -8.49 13.38 1.68
CA PHE A 121 -7.09 12.99 1.83
C PHE A 121 -6.38 13.79 2.93
N GLN A 122 -6.62 15.11 3.00
CA GLN A 122 -6.04 15.97 4.04
C GLN A 122 -6.53 15.64 5.45
N GLU A 123 -7.73 15.10 5.59
CA GLU A 123 -8.28 14.69 6.89
C GLU A 123 -7.58 13.44 7.43
N TYR A 124 -7.29 12.46 6.55
CA TYR A 124 -6.79 11.14 6.96
C TYR A 124 -5.30 10.90 6.71
N VAL A 125 -4.63 11.80 5.99
CA VAL A 125 -3.25 11.61 5.54
C VAL A 125 -2.36 12.77 6.00
N LYS A 126 -1.20 12.44 6.56
CA LYS A 126 -0.14 13.42 6.85
C LYS A 126 0.86 13.43 5.70
N THR A 127 1.14 14.62 5.18
CA THR A 127 2.07 14.80 4.06
C THR A 127 2.70 16.20 4.11
N ASP A 128 3.83 16.38 3.45
CA ASP A 128 4.45 17.67 3.16
C ASP A 128 4.04 18.26 1.80
N LEU A 129 3.15 17.56 1.06
CA LEU A 129 2.52 18.09 -0.14
C LEU A 129 1.60 19.27 0.21
N SER A 130 1.77 20.38 -0.50
CA SER A 130 0.78 21.47 -0.44
C SER A 130 -0.52 21.07 -1.16
N THR A 131 -1.61 21.76 -0.85
CA THR A 131 -2.89 21.57 -1.59
C THR A 131 -2.71 21.76 -3.10
N THR A 132 -1.87 22.72 -3.49
CA THR A 132 -1.56 22.97 -4.91
C THR A 132 -0.83 21.78 -5.55
N ASP A 133 0.14 21.20 -4.84
CA ASP A 133 0.86 20.00 -5.33
C ASP A 133 -0.08 18.82 -5.45
N MET A 134 -0.97 18.60 -4.46
CA MET A 134 -1.97 17.53 -4.50
C MET A 134 -2.90 17.67 -5.71
N LEU A 135 -3.43 18.89 -5.95
CA LEU A 135 -4.27 19.16 -7.12
C LEU A 135 -3.51 18.99 -8.43
N TYR A 136 -2.25 19.41 -8.47
CA TYR A 136 -1.39 19.20 -9.64
C TYR A 136 -1.21 17.72 -9.92
N PHE A 137 -0.76 16.92 -8.96
CA PHE A 137 -0.58 15.49 -9.15
C PHE A 137 -1.88 14.76 -9.48
N ALA A 138 -2.98 15.11 -8.81
CA ALA A 138 -4.29 14.54 -9.11
C ALA A 138 -4.71 14.86 -10.57
N SER A 139 -4.47 16.10 -11.04
CA SER A 139 -4.77 16.50 -12.42
C SER A 139 -3.92 15.74 -13.45
N GLN A 140 -2.64 15.47 -13.13
CA GLN A 140 -1.75 14.69 -14.01
C GLN A 140 -2.11 13.20 -14.01
N ALA A 141 -2.67 12.68 -12.93
CA ALA A 141 -3.13 11.30 -12.85
C ALA A 141 -4.38 11.03 -13.69
N VAL A 142 -5.20 12.04 -13.94
CA VAL A 142 -6.38 11.91 -14.82
C VAL A 142 -5.93 11.56 -16.25
N GLY A 143 -6.38 10.41 -16.73
CA GLY A 143 -6.04 9.91 -18.06
C GLY A 143 -4.79 9.03 -18.11
N VAL A 144 -4.10 8.81 -16.98
CA VAL A 144 -3.06 7.79 -16.89
C VAL A 144 -3.72 6.41 -16.86
N ASP A 145 -3.32 5.55 -17.80
CA ASP A 145 -3.65 4.14 -17.71
C ASP A 145 -2.78 3.46 -16.66
N LEU A 146 -3.37 3.20 -15.48
CA LEU A 146 -2.66 2.61 -14.36
C LEU A 146 -2.31 1.12 -14.56
N ASP A 147 -2.87 0.45 -15.57
CA ASP A 147 -2.53 -0.94 -15.90
C ASP A 147 -1.23 -1.02 -16.70
N THR A 148 -0.96 -0.03 -17.54
CA THR A 148 0.24 0.02 -18.38
C THR A 148 1.22 1.12 -18.01
N GLY A 149 0.77 2.16 -17.32
CA GLY A 149 1.57 3.33 -16.93
C GLY A 149 2.37 3.17 -15.64
N ILE A 150 2.12 2.11 -14.86
CA ILE A 150 2.85 1.83 -13.62
C ILE A 150 3.70 0.58 -13.79
N THR A 151 5.02 0.75 -13.66
CA THR A 151 5.95 -0.38 -13.53
C THR A 151 6.23 -0.65 -12.06
N GLN A 152 6.05 -1.88 -11.65
CA GLN A 152 6.26 -2.32 -10.28
C GLN A 152 7.35 -3.39 -10.24
N GLY A 153 8.08 -3.42 -9.14
CA GLY A 153 9.10 -4.43 -8.93
C GLY A 153 9.43 -4.61 -7.46
N THR A 154 10.08 -5.73 -7.15
CA THR A 154 10.65 -6.01 -5.84
C THR A 154 12.15 -6.21 -6.02
N LEU A 155 12.94 -5.56 -5.19
CA LEU A 155 14.39 -5.78 -5.17
C LEU A 155 14.67 -7.26 -4.87
N LYS A 156 15.49 -7.88 -5.70
CA LYS A 156 15.92 -9.26 -5.49
C LYS A 156 16.83 -9.33 -4.28
N GLY A 157 16.66 -10.36 -3.48
CA GLY A 157 17.47 -10.56 -2.30
C GLY A 157 17.06 -11.81 -1.53
N ARG A 158 17.68 -12.01 -0.38
CA ARG A 158 17.39 -13.11 0.52
C ARG A 158 17.09 -12.58 1.93
N GLY A 159 16.05 -13.10 2.58
CA GLY A 159 15.59 -12.70 3.90
C GLY A 159 16.32 -13.34 5.08
N GLU A 160 17.37 -14.14 4.84
CA GLU A 160 18.08 -14.93 5.87
C GLU A 160 19.50 -14.42 6.13
N GLY A 161 19.77 -13.17 5.80
CA GLY A 161 21.07 -12.57 6.03
C GLY A 161 21.36 -12.30 7.50
N VAL A 162 22.64 -12.36 7.87
CA VAL A 162 23.12 -11.92 9.18
C VAL A 162 24.00 -10.70 8.95
N VAL A 163 23.58 -9.54 9.47
CA VAL A 163 24.31 -8.29 9.37
C VAL A 163 24.62 -7.77 10.76
N ARG A 164 25.92 -7.60 11.07
CA ARG A 164 26.38 -7.13 12.39
C ARG A 164 25.80 -7.91 13.58
N GLY A 165 25.57 -9.24 13.40
CA GLY A 165 25.01 -10.12 14.43
C GLY A 165 23.49 -10.16 14.50
N TYR A 166 22.77 -9.31 13.76
CA TYR A 166 21.31 -9.36 13.61
C TYR A 166 20.95 -10.43 12.58
N LYS A 167 20.06 -11.35 12.97
CA LYS A 167 19.55 -12.43 12.10
C LYS A 167 18.30 -11.94 11.34
N TYR A 168 17.99 -12.63 10.25
CA TYR A 168 16.82 -12.35 9.41
C TYR A 168 16.82 -10.96 8.76
N CYS A 169 18.01 -10.44 8.47
CA CYS A 169 18.14 -9.24 7.66
C CYS A 169 17.89 -9.56 6.19
N PHE A 170 17.10 -8.72 5.50
CA PHE A 170 16.99 -8.81 4.06
C PHE A 170 18.27 -8.26 3.44
N VAL A 171 18.93 -9.05 2.59
CA VAL A 171 20.17 -8.68 1.90
C VAL A 171 19.88 -8.71 0.41
N PHE A 172 19.92 -7.57 -0.25
CA PHE A 172 19.84 -7.46 -1.70
C PHE A 172 21.23 -7.43 -2.34
N GLN A 173 21.27 -7.79 -3.61
CA GLN A 173 22.51 -7.75 -4.39
C GLN A 173 22.70 -6.34 -4.93
N ALA A 174 23.91 -5.81 -4.77
CA ALA A 174 24.26 -4.44 -5.21
C ALA A 174 24.35 -4.29 -6.75
N GLU A 175 24.12 -5.36 -7.49
CA GLU A 175 24.19 -5.38 -8.96
C GLU A 175 22.81 -5.33 -9.63
N ASP A 176 21.74 -5.19 -8.84
CA ASP A 176 20.35 -5.14 -9.36
C ASP A 176 19.88 -3.66 -9.50
#